data_e5b30a4c807b496cee566d246ffc409d
#
_entry.id   e5b30a4c807b496cee566d246ffc409d
#
_cell.length_a   1.000
_cell.length_b   1.000
_cell.length_c   1.000
_cell.angle_alpha   90.00
_cell.angle_beta   90.00
_cell.angle_gamma   90.00
#
_symmetry.space_group_name_H-M   'P 1'
#
loop_
_entity.id
_entity.type
_entity.pdbx_description
1 polymer ?
#
loop_
_entity_poly.entity_id
_entity_poly.type
_entity_poly.pdbx_seq_one_letter_code
_entity_poly.pdbx_strand_id
1 'polypeptide(L)'
;MTTEGSQRGSSQLTSDRVTGRVRQPAAVDPSADAAVQSPAALMRRMTPGEFNTAMIHFYRGEVQRSNTWRNRLDTTTNWAVITAGATLSFVFSSPHNPHFVIPINSILVVIFLLMEARRYRYYEIWSSRVRILETGFFAHLLMPENRPAEESWAEHLAADLTTPHFTITEWEAVGRRLRRNYLWIFALLAASWNLKVYLSPLPARDFDAFIERAAVGFVPGWSCS
;
A
#
# COMPACT_ATOMS: atom_id res chain seq x y z
N MET A 1 4.16 96.19 -37.15
CA MET A 1 4.78 97.09 -36.14
C MET A 1 5.71 96.19 -35.31
N THR A 2 6.92 96.32 -35.72
CA THR A 2 8.12 96.67 -34.93
C THR A 2 8.46 95.60 -33.87
N THR A 3 9.53 94.97 -33.99
CA THR A 3 11.00 95.13 -34.11
C THR A 3 11.66 94.38 -32.92
N GLU A 4 12.62 93.56 -33.28
CA GLU A 4 14.02 93.62 -32.85
C GLU A 4 14.29 93.24 -31.37
N GLY A 5 15.19 92.41 -31.08
CA GLY A 5 16.61 92.35 -31.32
C GLY A 5 17.21 91.12 -30.54
N SER A 6 17.99 90.41 -31.15
CA SER A 6 19.45 90.45 -31.30
C SER A 6 20.28 90.23 -30.06
N GLN A 7 21.04 89.18 -30.21
CA GLN A 7 22.51 89.06 -29.93
C GLN A 7 23.02 88.41 -28.62
N ARG A 8 23.64 87.35 -28.91
CA ARG A 8 25.08 87.02 -28.52
C ARG A 8 25.30 86.48 -27.11
N GLY A 9 25.89 85.37 -27.11
CA GLY A 9 26.66 84.86 -26.00
C GLY A 9 27.32 83.52 -26.31
N SER A 10 28.41 83.60 -26.94
CA SER A 10 29.37 82.58 -27.30
C SER A 10 29.72 81.57 -26.19
N SER A 11 29.85 80.35 -26.64
CA SER A 11 30.94 79.42 -26.25
C SER A 11 31.29 79.27 -24.76
N GLN A 12 30.92 78.08 -24.28
CA GLN A 12 31.87 77.26 -23.52
C GLN A 12 31.58 75.77 -23.77
N LEU A 13 32.43 75.17 -24.56
CA LEU A 13 32.57 73.73 -24.67
C LEU A 13 33.25 73.26 -23.39
N THR A 14 32.48 72.76 -22.44
CA THR A 14 33.06 71.99 -21.37
C THR A 14 32.69 70.49 -21.65
N SER A 15 33.81 69.83 -21.94
CA SER A 15 33.93 68.39 -22.10
C SER A 15 33.49 67.67 -20.82
N ASP A 16 32.21 67.33 -20.72
CA ASP A 16 31.76 66.30 -19.75
C ASP A 16 31.90 64.95 -20.39
N ARG A 17 32.98 64.25 -20.01
CA ARG A 17 33.17 62.82 -20.20
C ARG A 17 31.97 62.12 -19.57
N VAL A 18 31.08 61.70 -20.40
CA VAL A 18 30.09 60.68 -20.02
C VAL A 18 30.80 59.40 -19.74
N THR A 19 31.23 59.21 -18.47
CA THR A 19 31.58 57.91 -17.96
C THR A 19 30.29 57.09 -17.92
N GLY A 20 30.06 56.33 -18.98
CA GLY A 20 29.03 55.32 -19.04
C GLY A 20 29.23 54.31 -17.92
N ARG A 21 28.64 54.55 -16.76
CA ARG A 21 28.50 53.57 -15.74
C ARG A 21 27.47 52.57 -16.26
N VAL A 22 27.94 51.53 -16.94
CA VAL A 22 27.15 50.32 -17.22
C VAL A 22 26.56 49.85 -15.87
N ARG A 23 25.28 50.06 -15.67
CA ARG A 23 24.54 49.40 -14.59
C ARG A 23 24.77 47.92 -14.76
N GLN A 24 25.66 47.33 -13.98
CA GLN A 24 25.71 45.90 -13.83
C GLN A 24 24.28 45.45 -13.41
N PRO A 25 23.67 44.48 -14.10
CA PRO A 25 22.43 43.91 -13.63
C PRO A 25 22.70 43.40 -12.21
N ALA A 26 21.81 43.77 -11.30
CA ALA A 26 21.87 43.32 -9.91
C ALA A 26 22.09 41.80 -9.92
N ALA A 27 23.12 41.33 -9.25
CA ALA A 27 23.39 39.90 -9.12
C ALA A 27 22.09 39.23 -8.63
N VAL A 28 21.51 38.40 -9.47
CA VAL A 28 20.36 37.60 -9.12
C VAL A 28 20.83 36.69 -7.98
N ASP A 29 20.30 36.90 -6.81
CA ASP A 29 20.64 36.10 -5.62
C ASP A 29 20.06 34.68 -5.83
N PRO A 30 20.91 33.67 -6.09
CA PRO A 30 20.43 32.32 -6.34
C PRO A 30 19.66 31.72 -5.16
N SER A 31 19.86 32.30 -3.96
CA SER A 31 19.10 31.86 -2.76
C SER A 31 17.68 32.37 -2.77
N ALA A 32 17.42 33.55 -3.34
CA ALA A 32 16.07 34.11 -3.49
C ALA A 32 15.23 33.31 -4.52
N ASP A 33 15.84 32.92 -5.65
CA ASP A 33 15.19 32.08 -6.66
C ASP A 33 14.91 30.67 -6.15
N ALA A 34 15.81 30.07 -5.38
CA ALA A 34 15.62 28.80 -4.72
C ALA A 34 14.49 28.85 -3.67
N ALA A 35 14.38 29.94 -2.91
CA ALA A 35 13.31 30.16 -1.94
C ALA A 35 11.94 30.34 -2.62
N VAL A 36 11.89 30.96 -3.79
CA VAL A 36 10.66 31.14 -4.58
C VAL A 36 10.21 29.81 -5.21
N GLN A 37 11.13 28.91 -5.53
CA GLN A 37 10.86 27.59 -6.12
C GLN A 37 10.72 26.48 -5.08
N SER A 38 10.83 26.78 -3.79
CA SER A 38 10.62 25.77 -2.75
C SER A 38 9.19 25.20 -2.85
N PRO A 39 9.01 23.87 -2.64
CA PRO A 39 7.67 23.24 -2.68
C PRO A 39 6.67 23.93 -1.76
N ALA A 40 7.11 24.44 -0.61
CA ALA A 40 6.27 25.19 0.33
C ALA A 40 5.81 26.54 -0.22
N ALA A 41 6.62 27.24 -1.02
CA ALA A 41 6.25 28.50 -1.66
C ALA A 41 5.28 28.26 -2.83
N LEU A 42 5.47 27.15 -3.57
CA LEU A 42 4.54 26.74 -4.63
C LEU A 42 3.18 26.36 -4.04
N MET A 43 3.12 25.62 -2.94
CA MET A 43 1.86 25.26 -2.26
C MET A 43 1.08 26.48 -1.76
N ARG A 44 1.75 27.52 -1.26
CA ARG A 44 1.08 28.77 -0.84
C ARG A 44 0.43 29.54 -2.00
N ARG A 45 0.79 29.24 -3.25
CA ARG A 45 0.28 29.92 -4.46
C ARG A 45 -0.77 29.10 -5.20
N MET A 46 -1.08 27.88 -4.74
CA MET A 46 -2.08 27.04 -5.37
C MET A 46 -3.48 27.66 -5.24
N THR A 47 -4.16 27.76 -6.35
CA THR A 47 -5.60 28.07 -6.36
C THR A 47 -6.41 26.89 -5.82
N PRO A 48 -7.63 27.12 -5.31
CA PRO A 48 -8.51 26.02 -4.87
C PRO A 48 -8.74 24.95 -5.95
N GLY A 49 -8.79 25.35 -7.23
CA GLY A 49 -8.94 24.41 -8.34
C GLY A 49 -7.72 23.52 -8.57
N GLU A 50 -6.51 24.10 -8.49
CA GLU A 50 -5.26 23.34 -8.58
C GLU A 50 -5.09 22.38 -7.42
N PHE A 51 -5.44 22.81 -6.19
CA PHE A 51 -5.45 21.95 -5.02
C PHE A 51 -6.39 20.75 -5.20
N ASN A 52 -7.64 21.00 -5.62
CA ASN A 52 -8.60 19.92 -5.87
C ASN A 52 -8.11 18.95 -6.95
N THR A 53 -7.51 19.47 -8.02
CA THR A 53 -6.94 18.65 -9.08
C THR A 53 -5.81 17.77 -8.56
N ALA A 54 -4.89 18.34 -7.78
CA ALA A 54 -3.80 17.60 -7.16
C ALA A 54 -4.31 16.49 -6.22
N MET A 55 -5.32 16.79 -5.39
CA MET A 55 -5.95 15.83 -4.49
C MET A 55 -6.63 14.67 -5.22
N ILE A 56 -7.30 14.94 -6.35
CA ILE A 56 -7.92 13.91 -7.18
C ILE A 56 -6.85 12.98 -7.78
N HIS A 57 -5.76 13.55 -8.31
CA HIS A 57 -4.66 12.75 -8.85
C HIS A 57 -3.96 11.92 -7.76
N PHE A 58 -3.74 12.49 -6.60
CA PHE A 58 -3.18 11.80 -5.45
C PHE A 58 -4.09 10.64 -5.00
N TYR A 59 -5.39 10.88 -4.82
CA TYR A 59 -6.37 9.87 -4.47
C TYR A 59 -6.39 8.70 -5.46
N ARG A 60 -6.40 8.99 -6.77
CA ARG A 60 -6.32 7.95 -7.81
C ARG A 60 -5.06 7.09 -7.67
N GLY A 61 -3.92 7.72 -7.38
CA GLY A 61 -2.66 7.01 -7.14
C GLY A 61 -2.73 6.07 -5.92
N GLU A 62 -3.31 6.55 -4.81
CA GLU A 62 -3.45 5.75 -3.59
C GLU A 62 -4.43 4.58 -3.77
N VAL A 63 -5.58 4.81 -4.43
CA VAL A 63 -6.54 3.74 -4.78
C VAL A 63 -5.89 2.69 -5.68
N GLN A 64 -5.12 3.11 -6.68
CA GLN A 64 -4.44 2.17 -7.57
C GLN A 64 -3.39 1.33 -6.84
N ARG A 65 -2.61 1.93 -5.92
CA ARG A 65 -1.69 1.19 -5.05
C ARG A 65 -2.41 0.19 -4.17
N SER A 66 -3.47 0.63 -3.49
CA SER A 66 -4.31 -0.23 -2.65
C SER A 66 -4.84 -1.44 -3.44
N ASN A 67 -5.39 -1.22 -4.64
CA ASN A 67 -5.88 -2.28 -5.52
C ASN A 67 -4.78 -3.23 -5.98
N THR A 68 -3.58 -2.72 -6.27
CA THR A 68 -2.44 -3.56 -6.65
C THR A 68 -2.05 -4.52 -5.52
N TRP A 69 -2.02 -4.04 -4.27
CA TRP A 69 -1.74 -4.88 -3.11
C TRP A 69 -2.86 -5.87 -2.82
N ARG A 70 -4.11 -5.47 -2.98
CA ARG A 70 -5.29 -6.35 -2.87
C ARG A 70 -5.21 -7.52 -3.86
N ASN A 71 -4.93 -7.24 -5.13
CA ASN A 71 -4.79 -8.28 -6.15
C ASN A 71 -3.66 -9.27 -5.82
N ARG A 72 -2.55 -8.80 -5.24
CA ARG A 72 -1.46 -9.68 -4.78
C ARG A 72 -1.89 -10.60 -3.63
N LEU A 73 -2.78 -10.14 -2.74
CA LEU A 73 -3.35 -10.98 -1.67
C LEU A 73 -4.24 -12.07 -2.28
N ASP A 74 -5.18 -11.69 -3.13
CA ASP A 74 -6.11 -12.63 -3.77
C ASP A 74 -5.37 -13.70 -4.58
N THR A 75 -4.29 -13.33 -5.28
CA THR A 75 -3.44 -14.28 -6.01
C THR A 75 -2.82 -15.32 -5.08
N THR A 76 -2.35 -14.93 -3.89
CA THR A 76 -1.74 -15.87 -2.93
C THR A 76 -2.77 -16.84 -2.37
N THR A 77 -3.96 -16.36 -2.02
CA THR A 77 -5.08 -17.20 -1.59
C THR A 77 -5.48 -18.19 -2.68
N ASN A 78 -5.55 -17.76 -3.95
CA ASN A 78 -5.85 -18.63 -5.07
C ASN A 78 -4.84 -19.78 -5.22
N TRP A 79 -3.54 -19.51 -5.08
CA TRP A 79 -2.53 -20.56 -5.10
C TRP A 79 -2.68 -21.55 -3.94
N ALA A 80 -3.04 -21.09 -2.75
CA ALA A 80 -3.30 -21.98 -1.62
C ALA A 80 -4.50 -22.92 -1.90
N VAL A 81 -5.57 -22.41 -2.51
CA VAL A 81 -6.74 -23.22 -2.90
C VAL A 81 -6.38 -24.20 -4.01
N ILE A 82 -5.67 -23.77 -5.05
CA ILE A 82 -5.27 -24.61 -6.17
C ILE A 82 -4.39 -25.77 -5.69
N THR A 83 -3.37 -25.49 -4.86
CA THR A 83 -2.47 -26.53 -4.34
C THR A 83 -3.19 -27.49 -3.42
N ALA A 84 -4.11 -27.01 -2.57
CA ALA A 84 -4.96 -27.87 -1.74
C ALA A 84 -5.86 -28.78 -2.60
N GLY A 85 -6.54 -28.24 -3.60
CA GLY A 85 -7.39 -29.00 -4.51
C GLY A 85 -6.61 -30.04 -5.31
N ALA A 86 -5.45 -29.68 -5.85
CA ALA A 86 -4.59 -30.63 -6.58
C ALA A 86 -4.09 -31.76 -5.65
N THR A 87 -3.69 -31.44 -4.43
CA THR A 87 -3.26 -32.43 -3.44
C THR A 87 -4.41 -33.40 -3.10
N LEU A 88 -5.59 -32.90 -2.84
CA LEU A 88 -6.75 -33.75 -2.53
C LEU A 88 -7.12 -34.61 -3.73
N SER A 89 -7.14 -34.07 -4.94
CA SER A 89 -7.39 -34.85 -6.17
C SER A 89 -6.38 -35.98 -6.32
N PHE A 90 -5.08 -35.71 -6.10
CA PHE A 90 -4.05 -36.73 -6.17
C PHE A 90 -4.24 -37.80 -5.08
N VAL A 91 -4.42 -37.40 -3.84
CA VAL A 91 -4.50 -38.34 -2.69
C VAL A 91 -5.72 -39.26 -2.81
N PHE A 92 -6.85 -38.77 -3.30
CA PHE A 92 -8.07 -39.56 -3.44
C PHE A 92 -8.19 -40.27 -4.80
N SER A 93 -7.28 -40.05 -5.74
CA SER A 93 -7.33 -40.74 -7.04
C SER A 93 -7.04 -42.25 -6.92
N SER A 94 -6.31 -42.68 -5.89
CA SER A 94 -6.05 -44.11 -5.62
C SER A 94 -5.98 -44.40 -4.10
N PRO A 95 -6.45 -45.56 -3.64
CA PRO A 95 -6.28 -46.00 -2.26
C PRO A 95 -4.82 -46.09 -1.81
N HIS A 96 -3.92 -46.41 -2.75
CA HIS A 96 -2.50 -46.59 -2.48
C HIS A 96 -1.70 -45.28 -2.41
N ASN A 97 -2.29 -44.14 -2.80
CA ASN A 97 -1.61 -42.88 -2.73
C ASN A 97 -1.35 -42.50 -1.27
N PRO A 98 -0.14 -42.01 -0.94
CA PRO A 98 0.28 -41.78 0.43
C PRO A 98 -0.49 -40.62 1.06
N HIS A 99 -0.99 -40.81 2.27
CA HIS A 99 -1.74 -39.80 3.02
C HIS A 99 -0.86 -38.64 3.49
N PHE A 100 0.47 -38.83 3.67
CA PHE A 100 1.39 -37.81 4.20
C PHE A 100 1.55 -36.61 3.25
N VAL A 101 1.10 -36.68 2.01
CA VAL A 101 1.10 -35.54 1.08
C VAL A 101 0.21 -34.42 1.58
N ILE A 102 -0.87 -34.74 2.31
CA ILE A 102 -1.79 -33.73 2.88
C ILE A 102 -1.10 -32.88 3.96
N PRO A 103 -0.43 -33.43 5.00
CA PRO A 103 0.36 -32.66 5.94
C PRO A 103 1.46 -31.82 5.28
N ILE A 104 2.16 -32.34 4.26
CA ILE A 104 3.16 -31.58 3.52
C ILE A 104 2.52 -30.37 2.84
N ASN A 105 1.37 -30.53 2.18
CA ASN A 105 0.65 -29.42 1.59
C ASN A 105 0.15 -28.43 2.66
N SER A 106 -0.22 -28.91 3.86
CA SER A 106 -0.59 -28.03 4.96
C SER A 106 0.54 -27.11 5.39
N ILE A 107 1.79 -27.59 5.40
CA ILE A 107 2.98 -26.74 5.62
C ILE A 107 3.11 -25.69 4.53
N LEU A 108 2.91 -26.06 3.27
CA LEU A 108 2.91 -25.11 2.15
C LEU A 108 1.83 -24.03 2.31
N VAL A 109 0.63 -24.42 2.74
CA VAL A 109 -0.48 -23.48 3.02
C VAL A 109 -0.13 -22.53 4.18
N VAL A 110 0.60 -23.00 5.21
CA VAL A 110 1.13 -22.11 6.27
C VAL A 110 2.09 -21.08 5.69
N ILE A 111 2.98 -21.48 4.79
CA ILE A 111 3.89 -20.54 4.11
C ILE A 111 3.10 -19.48 3.33
N PHE A 112 2.07 -19.87 2.59
CA PHE A 112 1.19 -18.93 1.90
C PHE A 112 0.50 -17.97 2.87
N LEU A 113 -0.01 -18.46 4.00
CA LEU A 113 -0.61 -17.64 5.04
C LEU A 113 0.37 -16.59 5.59
N LEU A 114 1.60 -16.97 5.91
CA LEU A 114 2.62 -16.04 6.41
C LEU A 114 3.01 -14.98 5.35
N MET A 115 3.17 -15.40 4.10
CA MET A 115 3.44 -14.48 3.00
C MET A 115 2.28 -13.51 2.79
N GLU A 116 1.04 -13.99 2.87
CA GLU A 116 -0.15 -13.15 2.71
C GLU A 116 -0.33 -12.20 3.89
N ALA A 117 -0.10 -12.64 5.13
CA ALA A 117 -0.16 -11.79 6.31
C ALA A 117 0.84 -10.64 6.22
N ARG A 118 2.08 -10.91 5.76
CA ARG A 118 3.08 -9.87 5.53
C ARG A 118 2.60 -8.86 4.48
N ARG A 119 2.06 -9.32 3.34
CA ARG A 119 1.52 -8.44 2.28
C ARG A 119 0.30 -7.66 2.76
N TYR A 120 -0.53 -8.24 3.63
CA TYR A 120 -1.70 -7.60 4.20
C TYR A 120 -1.34 -6.37 5.04
N ARG A 121 -0.22 -6.36 5.76
CA ARG A 121 0.27 -5.18 6.48
C ARG A 121 0.58 -4.02 5.54
N TYR A 122 1.19 -4.29 4.39
CA TYR A 122 1.42 -3.25 3.38
C TYR A 122 0.09 -2.74 2.79
N TYR A 123 -0.83 -3.64 2.47
CA TYR A 123 -2.17 -3.25 1.99
C TYR A 123 -2.88 -2.32 2.97
N GLU A 124 -2.80 -2.59 4.26
CA GLU A 124 -3.46 -1.82 5.32
C GLU A 124 -2.96 -0.36 5.36
N ILE A 125 -1.67 -0.10 5.14
CA ILE A 125 -1.12 1.26 5.06
C ILE A 125 -1.82 2.06 3.94
N TRP A 126 -1.90 1.48 2.75
CA TRP A 126 -2.51 2.17 1.60
C TRP A 126 -4.03 2.29 1.75
N SER A 127 -4.67 1.28 2.29
CA SER A 127 -6.10 1.28 2.56
C SER A 127 -6.50 2.32 3.61
N SER A 128 -5.69 2.51 4.65
CA SER A 128 -5.93 3.53 5.68
C SER A 128 -5.84 4.94 5.11
N ARG A 129 -4.85 5.22 4.24
CA ARG A 129 -4.71 6.51 3.55
C ARG A 129 -5.90 6.84 2.66
N VAL A 130 -6.34 5.85 1.86
CA VAL A 130 -7.56 6.00 1.03
C VAL A 130 -8.74 6.35 1.93
N ARG A 131 -8.90 5.68 3.07
CA ARG A 131 -9.99 5.94 4.01
C ARG A 131 -9.92 7.32 4.65
N ILE A 132 -8.73 7.80 5.03
CA ILE A 132 -8.53 9.18 5.53
C ILE A 132 -8.97 10.21 4.48
N LEU A 133 -8.62 9.99 3.20
CA LEU A 133 -9.03 10.85 2.11
C LEU A 133 -10.55 10.81 1.86
N GLU A 134 -11.15 9.63 1.88
CA GLU A 134 -12.59 9.46 1.71
C GLU A 134 -13.38 10.12 2.84
N THR A 135 -12.97 9.92 4.08
CA THR A 135 -13.68 10.45 5.25
C THR A 135 -13.38 11.91 5.55
N GLY A 136 -12.12 12.35 5.40
CA GLY A 136 -11.68 13.69 5.72
C GLY A 136 -11.91 14.71 4.60
N PHE A 137 -11.59 14.33 3.36
CA PHE A 137 -11.70 15.24 2.22
C PHE A 137 -13.03 15.09 1.45
N PHE A 138 -13.30 13.89 0.89
CA PHE A 138 -14.47 13.72 0.01
C PHE A 138 -15.79 13.75 0.75
N ALA A 139 -15.91 13.12 1.91
CA ALA A 139 -17.15 13.12 2.68
C ALA A 139 -17.50 14.54 3.17
N HIS A 140 -16.47 15.34 3.50
CA HIS A 140 -16.65 16.73 3.90
C HIS A 140 -17.09 17.62 2.75
N LEU A 141 -16.56 17.38 1.56
CA LEU A 141 -16.96 18.08 0.35
C LEU A 141 -18.43 17.82 -0.05
N LEU A 142 -18.92 16.59 0.22
CA LEU A 142 -20.28 16.17 -0.11
C LEU A 142 -21.32 16.61 0.95
N MET A 143 -20.94 16.73 2.22
CA MET A 143 -21.83 17.07 3.34
C MET A 143 -21.18 18.08 4.30
N PRO A 144 -20.98 19.33 3.88
CA PRO A 144 -20.23 20.30 4.69
C PRO A 144 -20.92 20.71 5.99
N GLU A 145 -22.26 20.65 6.07
CA GLU A 145 -23.04 21.12 7.24
C GLU A 145 -23.18 20.10 8.36
N ASN A 146 -22.98 18.82 8.11
CA ASN A 146 -23.32 17.75 9.06
C ASN A 146 -22.11 17.08 9.75
N ARG A 147 -20.88 17.48 9.45
CA ARG A 147 -19.69 16.97 10.11
C ARG A 147 -18.82 18.10 10.62
N PRO A 148 -18.47 18.07 11.92
CA PRO A 148 -17.39 18.94 12.39
C PRO A 148 -16.16 18.60 11.53
N ALA A 149 -15.53 19.63 10.98
CA ALA A 149 -14.27 19.48 10.30
C ALA A 149 -13.31 18.79 11.27
N GLU A 150 -12.98 17.54 11.02
CA GLU A 150 -11.79 16.96 11.62
C GLU A 150 -10.61 17.68 10.95
N GLU A 151 -10.27 18.85 11.47
CA GLU A 151 -9.13 19.67 11.00
C GLU A 151 -7.83 18.84 10.98
N SER A 152 -7.82 17.73 11.71
CA SER A 152 -6.66 16.86 11.87
C SER A 152 -6.44 15.87 10.72
N TRP A 153 -7.39 15.63 9.77
CA TRP A 153 -7.20 14.61 8.72
C TRP A 153 -5.98 14.89 7.84
N ALA A 154 -5.76 16.16 7.51
CA ALA A 154 -4.63 16.59 6.69
C ALA A 154 -3.30 16.41 7.44
N GLU A 155 -3.28 16.70 8.73
CA GLU A 155 -2.12 16.48 9.60
C GLU A 155 -1.81 14.99 9.75
N HIS A 156 -2.82 14.15 9.99
CA HIS A 156 -2.68 12.70 10.05
C HIS A 156 -2.14 12.13 8.73
N LEU A 157 -2.69 12.59 7.60
CA LEU A 157 -2.22 12.17 6.28
C LEU A 157 -0.78 12.61 6.04
N ALA A 158 -0.44 13.87 6.38
CA ALA A 158 0.93 14.39 6.24
C ALA A 158 1.92 13.63 7.13
N ALA A 159 1.56 13.32 8.36
CA ALA A 159 2.37 12.52 9.27
C ALA A 159 2.61 11.11 8.72
N ASP A 160 1.58 10.44 8.21
CA ASP A 160 1.71 9.10 7.63
C ASP A 160 2.46 9.09 6.30
N LEU A 161 2.44 10.19 5.54
CA LEU A 161 3.25 10.34 4.32
C LEU A 161 4.73 10.53 4.62
N THR A 162 5.06 11.26 5.70
CA THR A 162 6.45 11.52 6.10
C THR A 162 7.08 10.33 6.82
N THR A 163 6.31 9.63 7.65
CA THR A 163 6.77 8.48 8.45
C THR A 163 5.77 7.31 8.35
N PRO A 164 5.79 6.55 7.24
CA PRO A 164 4.90 5.41 7.08
C PRO A 164 5.14 4.38 8.19
N HIS A 165 4.09 3.98 8.89
CA HIS A 165 4.16 2.97 9.93
C HIS A 165 3.10 1.89 9.72
N PHE A 166 3.39 0.68 10.24
CA PHE A 166 2.41 -0.39 10.19
C PHE A 166 1.34 -0.17 11.26
N THR A 167 0.08 -0.12 10.85
CA THR A 167 -1.08 0.05 11.72
C THR A 167 -1.42 -1.22 12.51
N ILE A 168 -0.96 -2.40 12.04
CA ILE A 168 -1.23 -3.71 12.64
C ILE A 168 0.06 -4.51 12.85
N THR A 169 0.05 -5.36 13.88
CA THR A 169 1.15 -6.29 14.17
C THR A 169 1.15 -7.47 13.19
N GLU A 170 2.28 -8.20 13.11
CA GLU A 170 2.35 -9.40 12.26
C GLU A 170 1.37 -10.49 12.70
N TRP A 171 1.29 -10.74 14.01
CA TRP A 171 0.39 -11.73 14.57
C TRP A 171 -1.08 -11.39 14.36
N GLU A 172 -1.42 -10.11 14.46
CA GLU A 172 -2.78 -9.66 14.15
C GLU A 172 -3.11 -9.87 12.66
N ALA A 173 -2.18 -9.58 11.77
CA ALA A 173 -2.35 -9.83 10.34
C ALA A 173 -2.54 -11.32 10.05
N VAL A 174 -1.72 -12.19 10.67
CA VAL A 174 -1.86 -13.66 10.57
C VAL A 174 -3.24 -14.10 11.07
N GLY A 175 -3.64 -13.65 12.27
CA GLY A 175 -4.95 -14.01 12.84
C GLY A 175 -6.13 -13.58 11.98
N ARG A 176 -6.10 -12.36 11.44
CA ARG A 176 -7.15 -11.84 10.54
C ARG A 176 -7.24 -12.67 9.25
N ARG A 177 -6.10 -13.00 8.62
CA ARG A 177 -6.07 -13.78 7.38
C ARG A 177 -6.40 -15.25 7.63
N LEU A 178 -5.88 -15.85 8.70
CA LEU A 178 -6.22 -17.22 9.10
C LEU A 178 -7.73 -17.37 9.23
N ARG A 179 -8.38 -16.55 10.05
CA ARG A 179 -9.82 -16.64 10.33
C ARG A 179 -10.66 -16.38 9.09
N ARG A 180 -10.25 -15.48 8.19
CA ARG A 180 -11.04 -15.09 7.03
C ARG A 180 -10.99 -16.10 5.89
N ASN A 181 -9.77 -16.58 5.55
CA ASN A 181 -9.54 -17.36 4.33
C ASN A 181 -8.99 -18.76 4.60
N TYR A 182 -8.03 -18.90 5.51
CA TYR A 182 -7.21 -20.10 5.65
C TYR A 182 -7.80 -21.14 6.59
N LEU A 183 -8.63 -20.73 7.54
CA LEU A 183 -9.25 -21.65 8.50
C LEU A 183 -10.01 -22.79 7.79
N TRP A 184 -10.77 -22.44 6.77
CA TRP A 184 -11.54 -23.41 5.99
C TRP A 184 -10.67 -24.33 5.16
N ILE A 185 -9.53 -23.82 4.63
CA ILE A 185 -8.56 -24.65 3.90
C ILE A 185 -7.93 -25.67 4.85
N PHE A 186 -7.49 -25.24 6.04
CA PHE A 186 -6.94 -26.15 7.04
C PHE A 186 -7.96 -27.15 7.56
N ALA A 187 -9.20 -26.73 7.82
CA ALA A 187 -10.28 -27.63 8.23
C ALA A 187 -10.55 -28.69 7.16
N LEU A 188 -10.59 -28.30 5.89
CA LEU A 188 -10.77 -29.24 4.77
C LEU A 188 -9.61 -30.22 4.65
N LEU A 189 -8.36 -29.75 4.74
CA LEU A 189 -7.17 -30.60 4.70
C LEU A 189 -7.14 -31.57 5.87
N ALA A 190 -7.43 -31.11 7.09
CA ALA A 190 -7.49 -31.96 8.29
C ALA A 190 -8.59 -33.02 8.17
N ALA A 191 -9.80 -32.63 7.78
CA ALA A 191 -10.90 -33.57 7.56
C ALA A 191 -10.56 -34.60 6.47
N SER A 192 -9.95 -34.17 5.37
CA SER A 192 -9.54 -35.02 4.26
C SER A 192 -8.42 -36.00 4.67
N TRP A 193 -7.48 -35.52 5.49
CA TRP A 193 -6.43 -36.40 6.01
C TRP A 193 -7.00 -37.50 6.93
N ASN A 194 -7.85 -37.12 7.87
CA ASN A 194 -8.53 -38.10 8.75
C ASN A 194 -9.36 -39.12 7.92
N LEU A 195 -10.12 -38.62 6.94
CA LEU A 195 -10.91 -39.47 6.06
C LEU A 195 -10.03 -40.43 5.26
N LYS A 196 -8.90 -39.98 4.72
CA LYS A 196 -7.95 -40.84 3.96
C LYS A 196 -7.36 -41.92 4.85
N VAL A 197 -6.91 -41.58 6.05
CA VAL A 197 -6.36 -42.53 7.04
C VAL A 197 -7.42 -43.57 7.45
N TYR A 198 -8.67 -43.13 7.63
CA TYR A 198 -9.76 -44.04 7.95
C TYR A 198 -10.10 -45.03 6.81
N LEU A 199 -10.14 -44.55 5.56
CA LEU A 199 -10.58 -45.33 4.40
C LEU A 199 -9.52 -46.21 3.77
N SER A 200 -8.21 -45.92 3.97
CA SER A 200 -7.15 -46.58 3.19
C SER A 200 -6.25 -47.47 4.05
N PRO A 201 -5.89 -48.69 3.55
CA PRO A 201 -6.39 -49.38 2.39
C PRO A 201 -7.77 -50.00 2.52
N LEU A 202 -8.23 -50.22 3.74
CA LEU A 202 -9.56 -50.75 4.13
C LEU A 202 -10.07 -49.89 5.31
N PRO A 203 -11.38 -49.78 5.54
CA PRO A 203 -11.90 -49.03 6.67
C PRO A 203 -11.28 -49.51 8.00
N ALA A 204 -10.84 -48.58 8.84
CA ALA A 204 -10.26 -48.91 10.14
C ALA A 204 -11.40 -49.42 11.04
N ARG A 205 -11.18 -50.59 11.64
CA ARG A 205 -12.17 -51.21 12.53
C ARG A 205 -12.11 -50.69 13.96
N ASP A 206 -10.88 -50.34 14.42
CA ASP A 206 -10.62 -49.91 15.77
C ASP A 206 -9.78 -48.65 15.77
N PHE A 207 -9.82 -47.91 16.90
CA PHE A 207 -9.07 -46.65 17.06
C PHE A 207 -7.54 -46.87 17.03
N ASP A 208 -7.06 -47.98 17.57
CA ASP A 208 -5.65 -48.33 17.53
C ASP A 208 -5.15 -48.54 16.10
N ALA A 209 -5.94 -49.20 15.25
CA ALA A 209 -5.65 -49.34 13.83
C ALA A 209 -5.61 -48.02 13.07
N PHE A 210 -6.42 -47.04 13.50
CA PHE A 210 -6.39 -45.68 12.94
C PHE A 210 -5.09 -44.98 13.32
N ILE A 211 -4.70 -45.03 14.61
CA ILE A 211 -3.46 -44.38 15.08
C ILE A 211 -2.23 -44.99 14.41
N GLU A 212 -2.16 -46.32 14.28
CA GLU A 212 -1.05 -47.00 13.61
C GLU A 212 -0.92 -46.56 12.15
N ARG A 213 -2.05 -46.36 11.43
CA ARG A 213 -2.05 -45.89 10.05
C ARG A 213 -1.75 -44.40 9.90
N ALA A 214 -1.97 -43.62 10.95
CA ALA A 214 -1.62 -42.20 10.95
C ALA A 214 -0.10 -41.95 11.04
N ALA A 215 0.71 -43.03 11.28
CA ALA A 215 2.16 -42.91 11.28
C ALA A 215 2.70 -42.42 9.94
N VAL A 216 3.64 -41.45 10.00
CA VAL A 216 4.32 -40.86 8.84
C VAL A 216 5.82 -41.15 8.96
N GLY A 217 6.30 -42.13 8.24
CA GLY A 217 7.72 -42.54 8.30
C GLY A 217 8.13 -43.03 9.68
N PHE A 218 9.04 -42.34 10.35
CA PHE A 218 9.52 -42.65 11.70
C PHE A 218 8.67 -41.99 12.82
N VAL A 219 7.66 -41.19 12.46
CA VAL A 219 6.81 -40.49 13.43
C VAL A 219 5.65 -41.41 13.80
N PRO A 220 5.48 -41.80 15.07
CA PRO A 220 4.39 -42.66 15.50
C PRO A 220 3.03 -41.99 15.28
N GLY A 221 2.01 -42.76 14.93
CA GLY A 221 0.68 -42.23 14.60
C GLY A 221 0.04 -41.43 15.74
N TRP A 222 0.32 -41.75 17.00
CA TRP A 222 -0.20 -41.01 18.15
C TRP A 222 0.31 -39.57 18.28
N SER A 223 1.44 -39.22 17.62
CA SER A 223 1.93 -37.83 17.60
C SER A 223 1.34 -36.99 16.46
N CYS A 224 0.56 -37.62 15.57
CA CYS A 224 -0.09 -36.97 14.42
C CYS A 224 -1.61 -36.76 14.58
N SER A 225 -2.22 -37.31 15.65
CA SER A 225 -3.66 -37.23 15.92
C SER A 225 -4.08 -36.03 16.78
#